data_16bee61504fadb901eab8a6949ffefbe
#
_entry.id   16bee61504fadb901eab8a6949ffefbe
#
_cell.length_a   1.000
_cell.length_b   1.000
_cell.length_c   1.000
_cell.angle_alpha   90.00
_cell.angle_beta   90.00
_cell.angle_gamma   90.00
#
_symmetry.space_group_name_H-M   'P 1'
#
loop_
_entity.id
_entity.type
_entity.pdbx_description
1 polymer ?
#
loop_
_entity_poly.entity_id
_entity_poly.type
_entity_poly.pdbx_seq_one_letter_code
_entity_poly.pdbx_strand_id
1 'polypeptide(L)'
;MKKILCLILCLTMLLGCTSALADEAAAAAAAEAAATMTVEELVAAAQGEGQLFSVGMPDEWANWKSLWAYITDTYGIKHSDTDMSSAEELARFALEGKADADIGDIGISMTGVAMEQDLLLPFKPSTWDSIPDYAKDPDGKWIMAYTCTTAFMTDLDNVETAPTTWAELLEGDYKVWIGDVEKAAQAYVGVLACAVAYGGDETNLEPAMDFFAELARQGRLITSNPYVENIEKGEVGVAVVWDFNALGYAETIYESQGEDNGRFAITIPQDGAAASGYANIINKYANNPYAAMLAREIMLSDVGQEFLALGHAKPIRTDVEFSEEAQAAILDNSMYENVYQVKDWAVFDATVAALPELWAENVAIYMN
;
A
#
# COMPACT_ATOMS: atom_id res chain seq x y z
N MET A 1 -20.02 -34.76 -33.49
CA MET A 1 -19.41 -33.43 -33.21
C MET A 1 -19.65 -32.95 -31.79
N LYS A 2 -20.87 -32.90 -31.21
CA LYS A 2 -21.11 -32.45 -29.82
C LYS A 2 -20.39 -33.25 -28.73
N LYS A 3 -20.25 -34.60 -28.89
CA LYS A 3 -19.53 -35.45 -27.90
C LYS A 3 -18.02 -35.26 -27.93
N ILE A 4 -17.41 -34.90 -29.04
CA ILE A 4 -15.97 -34.63 -29.17
C ILE A 4 -15.65 -33.26 -28.58
N LEU A 5 -16.55 -32.27 -28.74
CA LEU A 5 -16.39 -30.93 -28.18
C LEU A 5 -16.44 -30.95 -26.65
N CYS A 6 -17.34 -31.76 -26.03
CA CYS A 6 -17.36 -31.95 -24.57
C CYS A 6 -16.11 -32.67 -24.06
N LEU A 7 -15.54 -33.64 -24.78
CA LEU A 7 -14.32 -34.31 -24.36
C LEU A 7 -13.09 -33.40 -24.40
N ILE A 8 -13.02 -32.54 -25.43
CA ILE A 8 -11.92 -31.52 -25.50
C ILE A 8 -12.05 -30.49 -24.40
N LEU A 9 -13.27 -30.03 -24.09
CA LEU A 9 -13.50 -29.07 -22.99
C LEU A 9 -13.18 -29.67 -21.62
N CYS A 10 -13.53 -30.93 -21.36
CA CYS A 10 -13.17 -31.64 -20.14
C CYS A 10 -11.66 -31.92 -20.05
N LEU A 11 -11.00 -32.19 -21.17
CA LEU A 11 -9.54 -32.44 -21.18
C LEU A 11 -8.74 -31.15 -20.95
N THR A 12 -9.22 -30.02 -21.48
CA THR A 12 -8.59 -28.71 -21.23
C THR A 12 -8.80 -28.21 -19.79
N MET A 13 -9.95 -28.48 -19.16
CA MET A 13 -10.17 -28.21 -17.75
C MET A 13 -9.31 -29.13 -16.85
N LEU A 14 -9.16 -30.40 -17.15
CA LEU A 14 -8.30 -31.32 -16.41
C LEU A 14 -6.80 -30.93 -16.51
N LEU A 15 -6.34 -30.51 -17.69
CA LEU A 15 -4.95 -30.04 -17.87
C LEU A 15 -4.70 -28.71 -17.17
N GLY A 16 -5.67 -27.81 -17.10
CA GLY A 16 -5.57 -26.55 -16.36
C GLY A 16 -5.51 -26.77 -14.84
N CYS A 17 -6.32 -27.67 -14.29
CA CYS A 17 -6.28 -28.01 -12.86
C CYS A 17 -4.99 -28.75 -12.45
N THR A 18 -4.38 -29.55 -13.35
CA THR A 18 -3.14 -30.25 -13.02
C THR A 18 -1.91 -29.34 -13.02
N SER A 19 -1.86 -28.28 -13.82
CA SER A 19 -0.79 -27.29 -13.80
C SER A 19 -0.88 -26.42 -12.54
N ALA A 20 -2.04 -25.90 -12.19
CA ALA A 20 -2.23 -25.08 -10.99
C ALA A 20 -1.86 -25.83 -9.70
N LEU A 21 -2.27 -27.09 -9.58
CA LEU A 21 -1.88 -27.93 -8.42
C LEU A 21 -0.37 -28.25 -8.41
N ALA A 22 0.28 -28.31 -9.56
CA ALA A 22 1.73 -28.51 -9.63
C ALA A 22 2.50 -27.26 -9.22
N ASP A 23 2.03 -26.07 -9.61
CA ASP A 23 2.65 -24.79 -9.27
C ASP A 23 2.48 -24.49 -7.77
N GLU A 24 1.28 -24.68 -7.20
CA GLU A 24 1.04 -24.57 -5.76
C GLU A 24 1.92 -25.53 -4.95
N ALA A 25 2.01 -26.80 -5.37
CA ALA A 25 2.83 -27.79 -4.68
C ALA A 25 4.33 -27.45 -4.77
N ALA A 26 4.78 -26.87 -5.88
CA ALA A 26 6.17 -26.45 -6.05
C ALA A 26 6.51 -25.24 -5.16
N ALA A 27 5.63 -24.22 -5.12
CA ALA A 27 5.81 -23.06 -4.25
C ALA A 27 5.75 -23.44 -2.76
N ALA A 28 4.81 -24.31 -2.37
CA ALA A 28 4.72 -24.82 -0.99
C ALA A 28 5.99 -25.60 -0.59
N ALA A 29 6.51 -26.44 -1.48
CA ALA A 29 7.78 -27.17 -1.23
C ALA A 29 8.98 -26.22 -1.13
N ALA A 30 9.01 -25.15 -1.92
CA ALA A 30 10.03 -24.11 -1.82
C ALA A 30 9.97 -23.38 -0.48
N ALA A 31 8.76 -23.01 0.01
CA ALA A 31 8.59 -22.37 1.31
C ALA A 31 9.00 -23.30 2.47
N GLU A 32 8.66 -24.60 2.41
CA GLU A 32 9.11 -25.57 3.40
C GLU A 32 10.64 -25.71 3.42
N ALA A 33 11.29 -25.77 2.26
CA ALA A 33 12.74 -25.79 2.16
C ALA A 33 13.37 -24.50 2.69
N ALA A 34 12.85 -23.33 2.31
CA ALA A 34 13.36 -22.04 2.72
C ALA A 34 13.29 -21.81 4.23
N ALA A 35 12.36 -22.44 4.95
CA ALA A 35 12.25 -22.34 6.40
C ALA A 35 13.50 -22.79 7.17
N THR A 36 14.41 -23.52 6.52
CA THR A 36 15.66 -24.02 7.13
C THR A 36 16.90 -23.57 6.38
N MET A 37 16.79 -22.81 5.30
CA MET A 37 17.90 -22.26 4.54
C MET A 37 18.58 -21.12 5.28
N THR A 38 19.89 -20.99 5.07
CA THR A 38 20.58 -19.71 5.33
C THR A 38 20.20 -18.69 4.25
N VAL A 39 20.47 -17.40 4.51
CA VAL A 39 20.25 -16.36 3.51
C VAL A 39 21.05 -16.61 2.24
N GLU A 40 22.29 -17.12 2.36
CA GLU A 40 23.16 -17.47 1.22
C GLU A 40 22.56 -18.61 0.37
N GLU A 41 21.95 -19.61 1.01
CA GLU A 41 21.27 -20.71 0.32
C GLU A 41 20.01 -20.22 -0.39
N LEU A 42 19.24 -19.33 0.25
CA LEU A 42 18.07 -18.66 -0.36
C LEU A 42 18.49 -17.82 -1.57
N VAL A 43 19.58 -17.05 -1.47
CA VAL A 43 20.16 -16.29 -2.59
C VAL A 43 20.49 -17.21 -3.76
N ALA A 44 21.18 -18.34 -3.49
CA ALA A 44 21.55 -19.27 -4.56
C ALA A 44 20.32 -19.90 -5.24
N ALA A 45 19.27 -20.22 -4.49
CA ALA A 45 18.02 -20.73 -5.03
C ALA A 45 17.29 -19.69 -5.89
N ALA A 46 17.17 -18.46 -5.40
CA ALA A 46 16.56 -17.33 -6.11
C ALA A 46 17.32 -16.96 -7.41
N GLN A 47 18.65 -17.00 -7.38
CA GLN A 47 19.48 -16.84 -8.58
C GLN A 47 19.24 -17.94 -9.62
N GLY A 48 18.87 -19.15 -9.17
CA GLY A 48 18.48 -20.25 -10.05
C GLY A 48 17.18 -19.98 -10.81
N GLU A 49 16.26 -19.21 -10.23
CA GLU A 49 15.02 -18.74 -10.89
C GLU A 49 15.30 -17.53 -11.80
N GLY A 50 16.15 -16.61 -11.38
CA GLY A 50 16.73 -15.52 -12.18
C GLY A 50 15.77 -14.40 -12.56
N GLN A 51 14.51 -14.43 -12.09
CA GLN A 51 13.49 -13.41 -12.35
C GLN A 51 12.51 -13.29 -11.18
N LEU A 52 11.82 -12.14 -11.11
CA LEU A 52 10.81 -11.81 -10.11
C LEU A 52 9.75 -10.90 -10.72
N PHE A 53 8.49 -11.21 -10.49
CA PHE A 53 7.36 -10.40 -10.92
C PHE A 53 6.59 -9.88 -9.71
N SER A 54 6.57 -8.55 -9.51
CA SER A 54 5.77 -7.92 -8.47
C SER A 54 4.49 -7.30 -9.03
N VAL A 55 3.55 -7.03 -8.14
CA VAL A 55 2.33 -6.28 -8.41
C VAL A 55 2.11 -5.26 -7.30
N GLY A 56 1.63 -4.06 -7.65
CA GLY A 56 1.35 -2.99 -6.70
C GLY A 56 2.60 -2.36 -6.04
N MET A 57 3.79 -2.54 -6.65
CA MET A 57 5.06 -2.09 -6.10
C MET A 57 5.86 -1.26 -7.13
N PRO A 58 5.23 -0.17 -7.68
CA PRO A 58 5.84 0.62 -8.73
C PRO A 58 7.05 1.42 -8.23
N ASP A 59 7.95 1.74 -9.13
CA ASP A 59 9.22 2.42 -8.86
C ASP A 59 9.06 3.75 -8.09
N GLU A 60 7.96 4.47 -8.33
CA GLU A 60 7.66 5.78 -7.76
C GLU A 60 7.13 5.75 -6.32
N TRP A 61 6.81 4.56 -5.78
CA TRP A 61 6.28 4.41 -4.43
C TRP A 61 7.32 3.88 -3.46
N ALA A 62 7.39 4.49 -2.27
CA ALA A 62 8.21 4.01 -1.15
C ALA A 62 9.64 3.61 -1.55
N ASN A 63 10.16 4.17 -2.65
CA ASN A 63 11.47 3.88 -3.24
C ASN A 63 11.67 2.39 -3.64
N TRP A 64 10.60 1.72 -4.09
CA TRP A 64 10.72 0.36 -4.63
C TRP A 64 11.79 0.25 -5.70
N LYS A 65 11.99 1.32 -6.48
CA LYS A 65 13.06 1.42 -7.48
C LYS A 65 14.44 1.03 -6.94
N SER A 66 14.82 1.55 -5.77
CA SER A 66 16.13 1.24 -5.17
C SER A 66 16.20 -0.21 -4.69
N LEU A 67 15.10 -0.75 -4.14
CA LEU A 67 15.04 -2.16 -3.75
C LEU A 67 15.22 -3.08 -4.97
N TRP A 68 14.49 -2.81 -6.06
CA TRP A 68 14.56 -3.61 -7.29
C TRP A 68 15.92 -3.51 -7.98
N ALA A 69 16.50 -2.31 -8.01
CA ALA A 69 17.86 -2.10 -8.51
C ALA A 69 18.88 -2.89 -7.66
N TYR A 70 18.76 -2.81 -6.33
CA TYR A 70 19.66 -3.57 -5.44
C TYR A 70 19.57 -5.08 -5.66
N ILE A 71 18.36 -5.63 -5.79
CA ILE A 71 18.14 -7.06 -6.04
C ILE A 71 18.73 -7.46 -7.41
N THR A 72 18.52 -6.63 -8.43
CA THR A 72 19.02 -6.90 -9.79
C THR A 72 20.53 -6.80 -9.85
N ASP A 73 21.12 -5.76 -9.30
CA ASP A 73 22.57 -5.48 -9.41
C ASP A 73 23.38 -6.41 -8.51
N THR A 74 22.85 -6.75 -7.31
CA THR A 74 23.58 -7.59 -6.35
C THR A 74 23.42 -9.07 -6.64
N TYR A 75 22.23 -9.51 -7.02
CA TYR A 75 21.93 -10.94 -7.15
C TYR A 75 21.68 -11.40 -8.59
N GLY A 76 21.60 -10.48 -9.55
CA GLY A 76 21.38 -10.80 -10.97
C GLY A 76 19.95 -11.26 -11.30
N ILE A 77 18.98 -11.00 -10.39
CA ILE A 77 17.57 -11.35 -10.57
C ILE A 77 16.88 -10.21 -11.32
N LYS A 78 16.32 -10.51 -12.50
CA LYS A 78 15.56 -9.52 -13.27
C LYS A 78 14.21 -9.29 -12.63
N HIS A 79 13.83 -8.01 -12.52
CA HIS A 79 12.56 -7.61 -11.94
C HIS A 79 11.65 -6.94 -12.97
N SER A 80 10.35 -7.10 -12.81
CA SER A 80 9.31 -6.27 -13.43
C SER A 80 8.11 -6.16 -12.50
N ASP A 81 7.50 -4.96 -12.47
CA ASP A 81 6.28 -4.66 -11.74
C ASP A 81 5.10 -4.41 -12.67
N THR A 82 3.90 -4.63 -12.16
CA THR A 82 2.66 -4.13 -12.75
C THR A 82 1.88 -3.40 -11.67
N ASP A 83 1.81 -2.07 -11.79
CA ASP A 83 1.04 -1.24 -10.85
C ASP A 83 -0.45 -1.57 -10.90
N MET A 84 -1.04 -1.82 -9.73
CA MET A 84 -2.46 -2.11 -9.57
C MET A 84 -2.91 -1.90 -8.12
N SER A 85 -4.22 -1.77 -7.92
CA SER A 85 -4.80 -1.67 -6.59
C SER A 85 -4.74 -3.00 -5.83
N SER A 86 -4.77 -2.95 -4.49
CA SER A 86 -4.74 -4.16 -3.64
C SER A 86 -5.82 -5.19 -3.99
N ALA A 87 -7.00 -4.77 -4.39
CA ALA A 87 -8.07 -5.67 -4.84
C ALA A 87 -7.73 -6.36 -6.17
N GLU A 88 -7.08 -5.66 -7.10
CA GLU A 88 -6.62 -6.21 -8.38
C GLU A 88 -5.45 -7.17 -8.17
N GLU A 89 -4.55 -6.88 -7.20
CA GLU A 89 -3.46 -7.80 -6.82
C GLU A 89 -4.00 -9.13 -6.32
N LEU A 90 -4.98 -9.12 -5.41
CA LEU A 90 -5.61 -10.34 -4.91
C LEU A 90 -6.35 -11.10 -6.03
N ALA A 91 -7.05 -10.38 -6.91
CA ALA A 91 -7.67 -10.98 -8.09
C ALA A 91 -6.62 -11.60 -9.03
N ARG A 92 -5.43 -11.00 -9.14
CA ARG A 92 -4.31 -11.54 -9.91
C ARG A 92 -3.75 -12.80 -9.26
N PHE A 93 -3.55 -12.81 -7.94
CA PHE A 93 -3.09 -13.98 -7.20
C PHE A 93 -4.07 -15.16 -7.30
N ALA A 94 -5.38 -14.87 -7.37
CA ALA A 94 -6.42 -15.88 -7.50
C ALA A 94 -6.47 -16.56 -8.89
N LEU A 95 -5.65 -16.13 -9.85
CA LEU A 95 -5.57 -16.74 -11.20
C LEU A 95 -4.77 -18.04 -11.22
N GLU A 96 -5.05 -18.97 -10.35
CA GLU A 96 -4.48 -20.31 -10.17
C GLU A 96 -3.53 -20.78 -11.28
N GLY A 97 -2.21 -20.77 -11.06
CA GLY A 97 -1.18 -21.23 -11.99
C GLY A 97 -1.08 -20.44 -13.32
N LYS A 98 -1.68 -19.26 -13.39
CA LYS A 98 -1.62 -18.34 -14.54
C LYS A 98 -1.20 -16.94 -14.10
N ALA A 99 -1.00 -16.75 -12.81
CA ALA A 99 -0.51 -15.50 -12.29
C ALA A 99 0.97 -15.36 -12.67
N ASP A 100 1.27 -14.29 -13.37
CA ASP A 100 2.62 -13.83 -13.59
C ASP A 100 2.97 -12.78 -12.49
N ALA A 101 2.65 -13.13 -11.24
CA ALA A 101 2.88 -12.33 -10.06
C ALA A 101 3.38 -13.24 -8.92
N ASP A 102 4.57 -12.98 -8.43
CA ASP A 102 5.22 -13.75 -7.36
C ASP A 102 5.03 -13.09 -5.99
N ILE A 103 5.03 -11.75 -5.95
CA ILE A 103 5.02 -10.93 -4.73
C ILE A 103 4.15 -9.69 -4.94
N GLY A 104 3.56 -9.16 -3.88
CA GLY A 104 2.74 -7.95 -3.90
C GLY A 104 2.81 -7.17 -2.61
N ASP A 105 2.18 -5.98 -2.58
CA ASP A 105 2.18 -5.06 -1.45
C ASP A 105 0.78 -4.45 -1.25
N ILE A 106 -0.08 -5.15 -0.53
CA ILE A 106 -1.48 -4.76 -0.33
C ILE A 106 -1.68 -3.90 0.92
N GLY A 107 -2.64 -3.01 0.89
CA GLY A 107 -3.09 -2.33 2.12
C GLY A 107 -3.44 -3.35 3.22
N ILE A 108 -3.05 -3.08 4.45
CA ILE A 108 -3.21 -4.00 5.60
C ILE A 108 -4.67 -4.44 5.78
N SER A 109 -5.63 -3.60 5.45
CA SER A 109 -7.06 -3.91 5.48
C SER A 109 -7.46 -5.08 4.55
N MET A 110 -6.71 -5.34 3.50
CA MET A 110 -7.00 -6.41 2.54
C MET A 110 -6.39 -7.77 2.94
N THR A 111 -5.62 -7.83 4.03
CA THR A 111 -5.01 -9.09 4.48
C THR A 111 -6.04 -10.13 4.91
N GLY A 112 -7.15 -9.69 5.52
CA GLY A 112 -8.28 -10.56 5.88
C GLY A 112 -8.85 -11.29 4.66
N VAL A 113 -9.08 -10.57 3.57
CA VAL A 113 -9.57 -11.13 2.29
C VAL A 113 -8.56 -12.10 1.69
N ALA A 114 -7.28 -11.74 1.70
CA ALA A 114 -6.20 -12.59 1.19
C ALA A 114 -6.08 -13.92 1.95
N MET A 115 -6.27 -13.87 3.29
CA MET A 115 -6.26 -15.03 4.18
C MET A 115 -7.50 -15.91 3.97
N GLU A 116 -8.69 -15.32 3.87
CA GLU A 116 -9.94 -16.06 3.64
C GLU A 116 -9.93 -16.79 2.29
N GLN A 117 -9.37 -16.19 1.26
CA GLN A 117 -9.22 -16.78 -0.07
C GLN A 117 -8.04 -17.75 -0.17
N ASP A 118 -7.24 -17.89 0.88
CA ASP A 118 -6.05 -18.75 0.93
C ASP A 118 -5.07 -18.52 -0.24
N LEU A 119 -4.69 -17.27 -0.47
CA LEU A 119 -3.84 -16.87 -1.61
C LEU A 119 -2.34 -16.80 -1.29
N LEU A 120 -1.96 -16.91 -0.01
CA LEU A 120 -0.65 -16.48 0.47
C LEU A 120 0.29 -17.63 0.79
N LEU A 121 1.54 -17.53 0.33
CA LEU A 121 2.64 -18.40 0.67
C LEU A 121 3.34 -17.90 1.95
N PRO A 122 3.52 -18.73 2.98
CA PRO A 122 4.20 -18.31 4.21
C PRO A 122 5.71 -18.25 4.02
N PHE A 123 6.33 -17.19 4.56
CA PHE A 123 7.79 -17.10 4.70
C PHE A 123 8.16 -16.13 5.82
N LYS A 124 9.00 -16.56 6.75
CA LYS A 124 9.54 -15.76 7.86
C LYS A 124 10.98 -15.35 7.53
N PRO A 125 11.26 -14.03 7.37
CA PRO A 125 12.62 -13.56 7.11
C PRO A 125 13.55 -13.76 8.32
N SER A 126 14.84 -13.66 8.13
CA SER A 126 15.84 -13.76 9.20
C SER A 126 15.66 -12.71 10.29
N THR A 127 15.05 -11.58 9.95
CA THR A 127 14.73 -10.45 10.86
C THR A 127 13.37 -10.58 11.56
N TRP A 128 12.74 -11.77 11.51
CA TRP A 128 11.39 -12.02 12.04
C TRP A 128 11.15 -11.48 13.44
N ASP A 129 12.09 -11.65 14.36
CA ASP A 129 11.96 -11.27 15.76
C ASP A 129 12.06 -9.76 16.00
N SER A 130 12.59 -9.01 15.01
CA SER A 130 12.67 -7.55 15.02
C SER A 130 11.40 -6.86 14.49
N ILE A 131 10.47 -7.64 13.91
CA ILE A 131 9.21 -7.11 13.39
C ILE A 131 8.17 -7.15 14.51
N PRO A 132 7.45 -6.03 14.79
CA PRO A 132 6.41 -6.01 15.81
C PRO A 132 5.28 -7.04 15.53
N ASP A 133 4.72 -7.63 16.58
CA ASP A 133 3.69 -8.67 16.43
C ASP A 133 2.42 -8.19 15.70
N TYR A 134 2.05 -6.90 15.85
CA TYR A 134 0.90 -6.33 15.16
C TYR A 134 1.12 -6.18 13.65
N ALA A 135 2.37 -6.24 13.19
CA ALA A 135 2.78 -5.99 11.82
C ALA A 135 3.04 -7.27 11.01
N LYS A 136 2.66 -8.44 11.53
CA LYS A 136 2.91 -9.71 10.88
C LYS A 136 1.86 -10.76 11.21
N ASP A 137 1.54 -11.60 10.24
CA ASP A 137 0.79 -12.82 10.48
C ASP A 137 1.67 -13.85 11.24
N PRO A 138 1.19 -14.52 12.28
CA PRO A 138 2.00 -15.46 13.07
C PRO A 138 2.67 -16.58 12.26
N ASP A 139 2.06 -16.97 11.14
CA ASP A 139 2.59 -18.00 10.23
C ASP A 139 3.49 -17.44 9.13
N GLY A 140 3.61 -16.09 9.03
CA GLY A 140 4.44 -15.42 8.03
C GLY A 140 3.78 -15.29 6.65
N LYS A 141 2.47 -15.39 6.57
CA LYS A 141 1.73 -15.25 5.31
C LYS A 141 1.77 -13.82 4.78
N TRP A 142 1.66 -12.82 5.67
CA TRP A 142 1.85 -11.42 5.34
C TRP A 142 2.71 -10.71 6.38
N ILE A 143 3.41 -9.66 5.99
CA ILE A 143 4.28 -8.87 6.87
C ILE A 143 4.24 -7.42 6.38
N MET A 144 3.92 -6.47 7.26
CA MET A 144 4.10 -5.05 6.92
C MET A 144 5.58 -4.72 6.80
N ALA A 145 5.94 -4.01 5.75
CA ALA A 145 7.30 -3.52 5.56
C ALA A 145 7.46 -2.06 6.04
N TYR A 146 6.37 -1.29 6.01
CA TYR A 146 6.32 0.11 6.41
C TYR A 146 4.91 0.49 6.85
N THR A 147 4.80 1.62 7.54
CA THR A 147 3.54 2.24 7.91
C THR A 147 3.31 3.52 7.12
N CYS A 148 2.07 3.95 7.05
CA CYS A 148 1.64 5.22 6.47
C CYS A 148 0.59 5.86 7.37
N THR A 149 0.45 7.18 7.27
CA THR A 149 -0.49 7.96 8.07
C THR A 149 -1.18 8.98 7.18
N THR A 150 -2.48 9.21 7.41
CA THR A 150 -3.21 10.28 6.73
C THR A 150 -2.55 11.62 6.99
N ALA A 151 -2.23 12.36 5.93
CA ALA A 151 -1.63 13.68 5.97
C ALA A 151 -2.38 14.65 5.06
N PHE A 152 -2.23 15.94 5.33
CA PHE A 152 -2.60 17.03 4.41
C PHE A 152 -1.35 17.52 3.69
N MET A 153 -1.33 17.42 2.37
CA MET A 153 -0.37 18.09 1.50
C MET A 153 -1.01 19.38 1.01
N THR A 154 -0.51 20.52 1.47
CA THR A 154 -1.04 21.84 1.19
C THR A 154 -0.16 22.58 0.19
N ASP A 155 -0.75 23.08 -0.89
CA ASP A 155 -0.12 23.97 -1.86
C ASP A 155 -0.16 25.42 -1.37
N LEU A 156 0.94 25.94 -0.82
CA LEU A 156 1.05 27.28 -0.28
C LEU A 156 0.99 28.39 -1.33
N ASP A 157 1.09 28.10 -2.61
CA ASP A 157 0.83 29.06 -3.68
C ASP A 157 -0.67 29.37 -3.81
N ASN A 158 -1.53 28.44 -3.37
CA ASN A 158 -3.00 28.55 -3.44
C ASN A 158 -3.67 28.66 -2.07
N VAL A 159 -2.97 28.34 -0.98
CA VAL A 159 -3.50 28.31 0.39
C VAL A 159 -2.57 29.12 1.28
N GLU A 160 -3.05 30.25 1.79
CA GLU A 160 -2.23 31.19 2.60
C GLU A 160 -1.69 30.55 3.89
N THR A 161 -2.49 29.69 4.52
CA THR A 161 -2.11 28.99 5.76
C THR A 161 -2.51 27.53 5.67
N ALA A 162 -1.53 26.63 5.84
CA ALA A 162 -1.79 25.20 5.82
C ALA A 162 -2.72 24.80 6.98
N PRO A 163 -3.84 24.10 6.72
CA PRO A 163 -4.70 23.58 7.78
C PRO A 163 -3.97 22.49 8.57
N THR A 164 -4.18 22.48 9.88
CA THR A 164 -3.66 21.48 10.82
C THR A 164 -4.76 20.61 11.42
N THR A 165 -6.01 20.93 11.13
CA THR A 165 -7.20 20.22 11.58
C THR A 165 -8.22 20.08 10.44
N TRP A 166 -9.12 19.10 10.54
CA TRP A 166 -10.24 18.96 9.61
C TRP A 166 -11.18 20.16 9.65
N ALA A 167 -11.36 20.75 10.84
CA ALA A 167 -12.19 21.96 10.98
C ALA A 167 -11.60 23.13 10.19
N GLU A 168 -10.30 23.41 10.31
CA GLU A 168 -9.60 24.45 9.54
C GLU A 168 -9.66 24.18 8.02
N LEU A 169 -9.55 22.90 7.60
CA LEU A 169 -9.65 22.51 6.20
C LEU A 169 -11.05 22.85 5.64
N LEU A 170 -12.10 22.69 6.42
CA LEU A 170 -13.47 23.03 6.01
C LEU A 170 -13.69 24.54 5.88
N GLU A 171 -13.02 25.36 6.69
CA GLU A 171 -13.11 26.82 6.67
C GLU A 171 -12.47 27.47 5.43
N GLY A 172 -11.57 26.76 4.73
CA GLY A 172 -10.91 27.25 3.51
C GLY A 172 -11.84 27.43 2.32
N ASP A 173 -11.31 27.99 1.23
CA ASP A 173 -12.04 28.24 -0.04
C ASP A 173 -11.42 27.48 -1.25
N TYR A 174 -10.40 26.68 -1.00
CA TYR A 174 -9.65 25.90 -1.97
C TYR A 174 -10.26 24.51 -2.23
N LYS A 175 -9.83 23.87 -3.29
CA LYS A 175 -10.19 22.48 -3.62
C LYS A 175 -9.47 21.50 -2.70
N VAL A 176 -10.22 20.48 -2.27
CA VAL A 176 -9.73 19.40 -1.42
C VAL A 176 -9.86 18.07 -2.16
N TRP A 177 -8.77 17.35 -2.29
CA TRP A 177 -8.75 16.03 -2.88
C TRP A 177 -8.68 14.95 -1.82
N ILE A 178 -9.57 13.93 -1.90
CA ILE A 178 -9.58 12.74 -1.04
C ILE A 178 -9.28 11.45 -1.83
N GLY A 179 -9.53 11.44 -3.16
CA GLY A 179 -9.43 10.24 -3.98
C GLY A 179 -10.72 9.42 -4.07
N ASP A 180 -10.63 8.28 -4.73
CA ASP A 180 -11.75 7.36 -4.92
C ASP A 180 -11.98 6.53 -3.66
N VAL A 181 -12.97 6.89 -2.86
CA VAL A 181 -13.30 6.26 -1.57
C VAL A 181 -13.82 4.82 -1.72
N GLU A 182 -14.20 4.41 -2.93
CA GLU A 182 -14.68 3.06 -3.21
C GLU A 182 -13.54 2.07 -3.51
N LYS A 183 -12.34 2.58 -3.86
CA LYS A 183 -11.25 1.74 -4.39
C LYS A 183 -9.90 1.97 -3.72
N ALA A 184 -9.61 3.20 -3.32
CA ALA A 184 -8.28 3.56 -2.84
C ALA A 184 -8.18 3.48 -1.31
N ALA A 185 -7.23 2.67 -0.81
CA ALA A 185 -6.96 2.52 0.61
C ALA A 185 -6.70 3.87 1.29
N GLN A 186 -5.91 4.72 0.64
CA GLN A 186 -5.63 6.08 1.08
C GLN A 186 -6.93 6.91 1.27
N ALA A 187 -7.90 6.77 0.37
CA ALA A 187 -9.13 7.55 0.41
C ALA A 187 -10.06 7.10 1.56
N TYR A 188 -10.33 5.79 1.70
CA TYR A 188 -11.21 5.34 2.79
C TYR A 188 -10.57 5.45 4.17
N VAL A 189 -9.25 5.36 4.32
CA VAL A 189 -8.58 5.69 5.59
C VAL A 189 -8.57 7.20 5.84
N GLY A 190 -8.54 8.03 4.80
CA GLY A 190 -8.79 9.47 4.91
C GLY A 190 -10.20 9.77 5.44
N VAL A 191 -11.21 9.00 5.02
CA VAL A 191 -12.57 9.10 5.59
C VAL A 191 -12.58 8.67 7.05
N LEU A 192 -11.86 7.59 7.43
CA LEU A 192 -11.70 7.20 8.83
C LEU A 192 -11.04 8.30 9.67
N ALA A 193 -9.96 8.90 9.17
CA ALA A 193 -9.27 9.99 9.86
C ALA A 193 -10.20 11.18 10.13
N CYS A 194 -11.02 11.56 9.14
CA CYS A 194 -12.07 12.56 9.31
C CYS A 194 -13.13 12.10 10.34
N ALA A 195 -13.59 10.84 10.25
CA ALA A 195 -14.58 10.33 11.21
C ALA A 195 -14.05 10.39 12.65
N VAL A 196 -12.79 10.03 12.89
CA VAL A 196 -12.12 10.15 14.19
C VAL A 196 -12.14 11.59 14.73
N ALA A 197 -11.87 12.59 13.87
CA ALA A 197 -11.95 14.00 14.24
C ALA A 197 -13.34 14.41 14.76
N TYR A 198 -14.38 13.76 14.27
CA TYR A 198 -15.78 14.03 14.64
C TYR A 198 -16.39 12.94 15.55
N GLY A 199 -15.57 12.13 16.21
CA GLY A 199 -15.97 11.17 17.24
C GLY A 199 -16.41 9.80 16.74
N GLY A 200 -16.08 9.46 15.49
CA GLY A 200 -16.20 8.11 14.92
C GLY A 200 -14.97 7.24 15.19
N ASP A 201 -14.98 6.05 14.66
CA ASP A 201 -13.90 5.08 14.72
C ASP A 201 -14.01 4.04 13.60
N GLU A 202 -13.21 2.97 13.63
CA GLU A 202 -13.22 1.88 12.63
C GLU A 202 -14.56 1.17 12.48
N THR A 203 -15.49 1.33 13.42
CA THR A 203 -16.84 0.76 13.37
C THR A 203 -17.89 1.70 12.82
N ASN A 204 -17.59 3.02 12.72
CA ASN A 204 -18.55 4.05 12.37
C ASN A 204 -17.90 5.23 11.63
N LEU A 205 -18.12 5.31 10.32
CA LEU A 205 -17.66 6.39 9.45
C LEU A 205 -18.71 7.50 9.21
N GLU A 206 -19.95 7.35 9.73
CA GLU A 206 -21.02 8.35 9.55
C GLU A 206 -20.62 9.78 9.98
N PRO A 207 -19.84 9.99 11.08
CA PRO A 207 -19.45 11.33 11.50
C PRO A 207 -18.65 12.14 10.45
N ALA A 208 -17.98 11.47 9.49
CA ALA A 208 -17.28 12.15 8.40
C ALA A 208 -18.21 12.64 7.28
N MET A 209 -19.42 12.10 7.18
CA MET A 209 -20.27 12.34 6.01
C MET A 209 -20.71 13.81 5.92
N ASP A 210 -21.06 14.46 7.02
CA ASP A 210 -21.44 15.87 7.01
C ASP A 210 -20.30 16.79 6.54
N PHE A 211 -19.07 16.47 6.91
CA PHE A 211 -17.87 17.18 6.47
C PHE A 211 -17.69 17.11 4.94
N PHE A 212 -17.69 15.89 4.38
CA PHE A 212 -17.52 15.71 2.95
C PHE A 212 -18.73 16.20 2.14
N ALA A 213 -19.94 16.07 2.68
CA ALA A 213 -21.14 16.64 2.08
C ALA A 213 -21.06 18.17 1.96
N GLU A 214 -20.51 18.84 2.97
CA GLU A 214 -20.36 20.29 2.93
C GLU A 214 -19.30 20.71 1.91
N LEU A 215 -18.15 20.03 1.83
CA LEU A 215 -17.17 20.25 0.76
C LEU A 215 -17.77 20.03 -0.64
N ALA A 216 -18.61 18.99 -0.79
CA ALA A 216 -19.31 18.72 -2.05
C ALA A 216 -20.30 19.82 -2.42
N ARG A 217 -21.14 20.31 -1.46
CA ARG A 217 -22.07 21.44 -1.67
C ARG A 217 -21.34 22.71 -2.09
N GLN A 218 -20.16 22.94 -1.54
CA GLN A 218 -19.31 24.09 -1.91
C GLN A 218 -18.61 23.87 -3.26
N GLY A 219 -18.72 22.69 -3.87
CA GLY A 219 -18.05 22.33 -5.10
C GLY A 219 -16.51 22.25 -4.94
N ARG A 220 -16.03 22.00 -3.74
CA ARG A 220 -14.61 21.95 -3.39
C ARG A 220 -14.04 20.54 -3.34
N LEU A 221 -14.89 19.51 -3.25
CA LEU A 221 -14.48 18.12 -3.12
C LEU A 221 -14.05 17.53 -4.48
N ILE A 222 -12.89 16.87 -4.51
CA ILE A 222 -12.38 16.11 -5.66
C ILE A 222 -12.20 14.66 -5.21
N THR A 223 -12.86 13.72 -5.91
CA THR A 223 -12.79 12.26 -5.65
C THR A 223 -12.18 11.46 -6.81
N SER A 224 -11.94 12.10 -7.97
CA SER A 224 -11.18 11.46 -9.05
C SER A 224 -9.72 11.31 -8.63
N ASN A 225 -9.03 10.33 -9.20
CA ASN A 225 -7.58 10.23 -8.99
C ASN A 225 -6.88 11.36 -9.74
N PRO A 226 -6.40 12.44 -9.10
CA PRO A 226 -5.50 13.37 -9.73
C PRO A 226 -4.14 12.70 -9.87
N TYR A 227 -3.52 12.94 -10.98
CA TYR A 227 -2.09 12.67 -11.14
C TYR A 227 -1.29 13.77 -10.44
N VAL A 228 -0.02 13.52 -10.15
CA VAL A 228 0.92 14.53 -9.58
C VAL A 228 0.88 15.84 -10.38
N GLU A 229 0.66 15.78 -11.69
CA GLU A 229 0.54 16.95 -12.56
C GLU A 229 -0.66 17.88 -12.21
N ASN A 230 -1.75 17.37 -11.62
CA ASN A 230 -2.86 18.22 -11.18
C ASN A 230 -2.50 19.02 -9.93
N ILE A 231 -1.71 18.41 -9.02
CA ILE A 231 -1.15 19.10 -7.85
C ILE A 231 -0.14 20.15 -8.33
N GLU A 232 0.78 19.77 -9.22
CA GLU A 232 1.77 20.67 -9.79
C GLU A 232 1.15 21.91 -10.46
N LYS A 233 0.02 21.74 -11.17
CA LYS A 233 -0.73 22.82 -11.81
C LYS A 233 -1.55 23.69 -10.83
N GLY A 234 -1.59 23.33 -9.54
CA GLY A 234 -2.36 24.05 -8.54
C GLY A 234 -3.87 23.85 -8.64
N GLU A 235 -4.33 22.76 -9.25
CA GLU A 235 -5.75 22.41 -9.34
C GLU A 235 -6.31 21.89 -8.01
N VAL A 236 -5.41 21.52 -7.07
CA VAL A 236 -5.67 21.00 -5.73
C VAL A 236 -5.01 21.94 -4.73
N GLY A 237 -5.76 22.50 -3.80
CA GLY A 237 -5.20 23.31 -2.71
C GLY A 237 -4.71 22.44 -1.56
N VAL A 238 -5.49 21.43 -1.16
CA VAL A 238 -5.10 20.44 -0.15
C VAL A 238 -5.42 19.04 -0.65
N ALA A 239 -4.42 18.16 -0.65
CA ALA A 239 -4.59 16.73 -0.88
C ALA A 239 -4.56 15.97 0.45
N VAL A 240 -5.57 15.13 0.69
CA VAL A 240 -5.60 14.18 1.81
C VAL A 240 -5.00 12.87 1.29
N VAL A 241 -3.76 12.62 1.66
CA VAL A 241 -2.95 11.50 1.13
C VAL A 241 -2.17 10.83 2.25
N TRP A 242 -1.43 9.77 1.95
CA TRP A 242 -0.45 9.26 2.88
C TRP A 242 0.72 10.25 3.06
N ASP A 243 1.29 10.28 4.24
CA ASP A 243 2.46 11.09 4.58
C ASP A 243 3.63 10.88 3.60
N PHE A 244 3.99 9.64 3.30
CA PHE A 244 5.06 9.32 2.34
C PHE A 244 4.72 9.74 0.90
N ASN A 245 3.45 9.63 0.48
CA ASN A 245 3.03 10.12 -0.83
C ASN A 245 3.11 11.64 -0.90
N ALA A 246 2.70 12.35 0.16
CA ALA A 246 2.79 13.81 0.21
C ALA A 246 4.24 14.28 0.03
N LEU A 247 5.18 13.63 0.73
CA LEU A 247 6.62 13.92 0.61
C LEU A 247 7.16 13.60 -0.79
N GLY A 248 6.86 12.40 -1.32
CA GLY A 248 7.33 11.97 -2.64
C GLY A 248 6.73 12.80 -3.79
N TYR A 249 5.47 13.23 -3.68
CA TYR A 249 4.87 14.13 -4.68
C TYR A 249 5.50 15.51 -4.64
N ALA A 250 5.79 16.05 -3.45
CA ALA A 250 6.50 17.31 -3.31
C ALA A 250 7.91 17.21 -3.93
N GLU A 251 8.68 16.16 -3.62
CA GLU A 251 10.00 15.92 -4.20
C GLU A 251 9.94 15.82 -5.74
N THR A 252 9.02 15.03 -6.29
CA THR A 252 8.84 14.89 -7.73
C THR A 252 8.56 16.24 -8.42
N ILE A 253 7.72 17.08 -7.79
CA ILE A 253 7.41 18.41 -8.33
C ILE A 253 8.62 19.33 -8.23
N TYR A 254 9.35 19.33 -7.11
CA TYR A 254 10.58 20.12 -6.95
C TYR A 254 11.68 19.72 -7.95
N GLU A 255 11.83 18.41 -8.17
CA GLU A 255 12.76 17.90 -9.20
C GLU A 255 12.38 18.39 -10.61
N SER A 256 11.08 18.36 -10.96
CA SER A 256 10.59 18.85 -12.26
C SER A 256 10.82 20.33 -12.45
N GLN A 257 10.75 21.12 -11.37
CA GLN A 257 10.95 22.58 -11.36
C GLN A 257 12.42 22.98 -11.18
N GLY A 258 13.28 22.04 -10.77
CA GLY A 258 14.71 22.24 -10.56
C GLY A 258 15.07 22.95 -9.26
N GLU A 259 14.11 23.15 -8.35
CA GLU A 259 14.33 23.77 -7.04
C GLU A 259 13.25 23.36 -6.02
N ASP A 260 13.64 23.21 -4.76
CA ASP A 260 12.72 23.21 -3.61
C ASP A 260 12.49 24.68 -3.19
N ASN A 261 11.31 25.18 -3.46
CA ASN A 261 10.91 26.56 -3.14
C ASN A 261 10.01 26.66 -1.91
N GLY A 262 9.80 25.55 -1.17
CA GLY A 262 8.95 25.50 0.00
C GLY A 262 7.45 25.65 -0.31
N ARG A 263 7.02 25.34 -1.51
CA ARG A 263 5.62 25.44 -1.97
C ARG A 263 4.68 24.53 -1.18
N PHE A 264 5.14 23.35 -0.76
CA PHE A 264 4.28 22.38 -0.10
C PHE A 264 4.52 22.31 1.40
N ALA A 265 3.43 22.43 2.18
CA ALA A 265 3.42 22.10 3.60
C ALA A 265 2.74 20.74 3.79
N ILE A 266 3.37 19.86 4.57
CA ILE A 266 2.83 18.54 4.88
C ILE A 266 2.56 18.48 6.38
N THR A 267 1.31 18.20 6.75
CA THR A 267 0.86 18.18 8.14
C THR A 267 0.09 16.89 8.44
N ILE A 268 0.30 16.33 9.61
CA ILE A 268 -0.54 15.27 10.16
C ILE A 268 -1.68 15.94 10.92
N PRO A 269 -2.98 15.73 10.56
CA PRO A 269 -4.10 16.38 11.24
C PRO A 269 -4.11 16.09 12.74
N GLN A 270 -4.20 17.15 13.57
CA GLN A 270 -4.08 17.05 15.03
C GLN A 270 -5.35 16.53 15.71
N ASP A 271 -6.49 16.73 15.08
CA ASP A 271 -7.83 16.36 15.58
C ASP A 271 -8.29 14.99 15.07
N GLY A 272 -7.66 14.44 14.04
CA GLY A 272 -7.99 13.14 13.48
C GLY A 272 -7.03 12.75 12.35
N ALA A 273 -6.09 11.87 12.65
CA ALA A 273 -5.25 11.17 11.68
C ALA A 273 -5.37 9.68 11.93
N ALA A 274 -5.28 8.86 10.90
CA ALA A 274 -5.34 7.42 11.03
C ALA A 274 -4.10 6.76 10.44
N ALA A 275 -3.52 5.83 11.20
CA ALA A 275 -2.42 5.00 10.73
C ALA A 275 -2.95 3.83 9.91
N SER A 276 -2.16 3.44 8.93
CA SER A 276 -2.31 2.24 8.14
C SER A 276 -0.92 1.69 7.78
N GLY A 277 -0.86 0.83 6.80
CA GLY A 277 0.38 0.30 6.26
C GLY A 277 0.12 -0.65 5.12
N TYR A 278 1.20 -1.12 4.54
CA TYR A 278 1.13 -2.09 3.46
C TYR A 278 1.77 -3.40 3.91
N ALA A 279 1.10 -4.47 3.57
CA ALA A 279 1.52 -5.82 3.88
C ALA A 279 2.10 -6.46 2.62
N ASN A 280 3.38 -6.79 2.68
CA ASN A 280 4.00 -7.62 1.67
C ASN A 280 3.42 -9.03 1.73
N ILE A 281 2.99 -9.52 0.57
CA ILE A 281 2.40 -10.84 0.36
C ILE A 281 3.16 -11.62 -0.73
N ILE A 282 3.29 -12.93 -0.56
CA ILE A 282 3.84 -13.83 -1.58
C ILE A 282 2.72 -14.72 -2.10
N ASN A 283 2.61 -14.81 -3.42
CA ASN A 283 1.59 -15.62 -4.07
C ASN A 283 1.83 -17.11 -3.82
N LYS A 284 0.81 -17.85 -3.37
CA LYS A 284 0.92 -19.31 -3.18
C LYS A 284 1.13 -20.08 -4.48
N TYR A 285 0.87 -19.46 -5.62
CA TYR A 285 1.12 -20.00 -6.96
C TYR A 285 2.35 -19.34 -7.62
N ALA A 286 3.23 -18.70 -6.85
CA ALA A 286 4.42 -18.03 -7.37
C ALA A 286 5.24 -18.97 -8.28
N ASN A 287 5.60 -18.47 -9.46
CA ASN A 287 6.49 -19.17 -10.38
C ASN A 287 7.96 -19.07 -9.94
N ASN A 288 8.27 -18.01 -9.18
CA ASN A 288 9.61 -17.72 -8.68
C ASN A 288 9.59 -17.54 -7.16
N PRO A 289 9.20 -18.58 -6.38
CA PRO A 289 8.96 -18.46 -4.94
C PRO A 289 10.23 -18.11 -4.14
N TYR A 290 11.41 -18.59 -4.53
CA TYR A 290 12.66 -18.25 -3.85
C TYR A 290 13.05 -16.78 -4.11
N ALA A 291 12.83 -16.25 -5.31
CA ALA A 291 13.06 -14.85 -5.61
C ALA A 291 12.09 -13.93 -4.85
N ALA A 292 10.82 -14.32 -4.69
CA ALA A 292 9.84 -13.61 -3.88
C ALA A 292 10.22 -13.63 -2.38
N MET A 293 10.64 -14.78 -1.84
CA MET A 293 11.11 -14.90 -0.47
C MET A 293 12.38 -14.08 -0.23
N LEU A 294 13.33 -14.08 -1.17
CA LEU A 294 14.53 -13.23 -1.10
C LEU A 294 14.17 -11.74 -1.14
N ALA A 295 13.23 -11.33 -1.98
CA ALA A 295 12.77 -9.94 -2.01
C ALA A 295 12.19 -9.51 -0.65
N ARG A 296 11.37 -10.35 0.00
CA ARG A 296 10.88 -10.11 1.36
C ARG A 296 12.02 -10.07 2.38
N GLU A 297 13.00 -10.95 2.29
CA GLU A 297 14.19 -10.96 3.15
C GLU A 297 14.95 -9.63 3.05
N ILE A 298 15.23 -9.16 1.84
CA ILE A 298 15.94 -7.90 1.59
C ILE A 298 15.10 -6.69 2.01
N MET A 299 13.82 -6.66 1.69
CA MET A 299 12.90 -5.58 2.07
C MET A 299 12.89 -5.34 3.60
N LEU A 300 12.94 -6.41 4.38
CA LEU A 300 12.94 -6.37 5.83
C LEU A 300 14.34 -6.39 6.47
N SER A 301 15.40 -6.39 5.66
CA SER A 301 16.78 -6.19 6.14
C SER A 301 17.06 -4.71 6.44
N ASP A 302 18.19 -4.40 7.06
CA ASP A 302 18.57 -3.01 7.36
C ASP A 302 18.64 -2.17 6.07
N VAL A 303 19.19 -2.73 4.99
CA VAL A 303 19.30 -2.04 3.71
C VAL A 303 17.93 -1.78 3.05
N GLY A 304 17.00 -2.72 3.14
CA GLY A 304 15.65 -2.55 2.60
C GLY A 304 14.84 -1.52 3.40
N GLN A 305 14.97 -1.53 4.73
CA GLN A 305 14.33 -0.53 5.59
C GLN A 305 14.93 0.87 5.38
N GLU A 306 16.22 0.97 5.10
CA GLU A 306 16.87 2.23 4.68
C GLU A 306 16.28 2.75 3.35
N PHE A 307 16.09 1.88 2.35
CA PHE A 307 15.47 2.30 1.08
C PHE A 307 14.04 2.80 1.28
N LEU A 308 13.25 2.15 2.13
CA LEU A 308 11.90 2.60 2.45
C LEU A 308 11.91 3.97 3.13
N ALA A 309 12.82 4.20 4.08
CA ALA A 309 12.98 5.50 4.73
C ALA A 309 13.39 6.60 3.74
N LEU A 310 14.35 6.32 2.84
CA LEU A 310 14.74 7.22 1.76
C LEU A 310 13.60 7.50 0.76
N GLY A 311 12.62 6.61 0.67
CA GLY A 311 11.38 6.80 -0.09
C GLY A 311 10.24 7.37 0.75
N HIS A 312 10.57 8.04 1.87
CA HIS A 312 9.65 8.70 2.80
C HIS A 312 8.70 7.74 3.56
N ALA A 313 8.72 6.45 3.28
CA ALA A 313 7.88 5.47 3.94
C ALA A 313 8.46 5.15 5.33
N LYS A 314 7.63 5.22 6.39
CA LYS A 314 8.09 4.96 7.76
C LYS A 314 8.35 3.47 7.95
N PRO A 315 9.64 3.04 8.13
CA PRO A 315 9.99 1.64 8.24
C PRO A 315 9.32 0.95 9.43
N ILE A 316 9.04 -0.35 9.30
CA ILE A 316 8.37 -1.11 10.36
C ILE A 316 9.32 -1.53 11.48
N ARG A 317 10.59 -1.75 11.16
CA ARG A 317 11.60 -2.16 12.14
C ARG A 317 12.12 -0.94 12.91
N THR A 318 12.20 -1.06 14.23
CA THR A 318 12.65 0.00 15.16
C THR A 318 14.09 -0.19 15.64
N ASP A 319 14.74 -1.30 15.23
CA ASP A 319 16.10 -1.67 15.63
C ASP A 319 17.16 -1.31 14.57
N VAL A 320 16.75 -0.68 13.46
CA VAL A 320 17.65 -0.24 12.38
C VAL A 320 18.24 1.13 12.70
N GLU A 321 19.55 1.28 12.54
CA GLU A 321 20.24 2.57 12.60
C GLU A 321 20.24 3.20 11.19
N PHE A 322 19.40 4.20 10.99
CA PHE A 322 19.27 4.90 9.70
C PHE A 322 20.34 5.96 9.51
N SER A 323 20.75 6.20 8.25
CA SER A 323 21.58 7.34 7.86
C SER A 323 20.90 8.69 8.22
N GLU A 324 21.70 9.77 8.29
CA GLU A 324 21.15 11.12 8.49
C GLU A 324 20.19 11.50 7.33
N GLU A 325 20.47 11.04 6.11
CA GLU A 325 19.66 11.26 4.94
C GLU A 325 18.28 10.56 5.06
N ALA A 326 18.26 9.28 5.44
CA ALA A 326 17.03 8.54 5.64
C ALA A 326 16.19 9.09 6.81
N GLN A 327 16.85 9.53 7.90
CA GLN A 327 16.16 10.18 9.01
C GLN A 327 15.52 11.51 8.60
N ALA A 328 16.17 12.28 7.71
CA ALA A 328 15.65 13.55 7.21
C ALA A 328 14.55 13.38 6.17
N ALA A 329 14.47 12.20 5.52
CA ALA A 329 13.48 11.91 4.50
C ALA A 329 12.08 11.61 5.03
N ILE A 330 11.94 11.26 6.33
CA ILE A 330 10.66 10.97 6.98
C ILE A 330 10.23 12.12 7.91
N LEU A 331 8.93 12.27 8.14
CA LEU A 331 8.40 13.27 9.06
C LEU A 331 8.84 12.99 10.50
N ASP A 332 9.03 14.08 11.29
CA ASP A 332 9.42 13.99 12.69
C ASP A 332 8.41 13.18 13.52
N ASN A 333 8.89 12.30 14.38
CA ASN A 333 8.07 11.41 15.18
C ASN A 333 7.06 12.15 16.09
N SER A 334 7.32 13.41 16.47
CA SER A 334 6.40 14.21 17.27
C SER A 334 5.09 14.55 16.54
N MET A 335 5.09 14.49 15.20
CA MET A 335 3.87 14.70 14.41
C MET A 335 2.86 13.55 14.51
N TYR A 336 3.29 12.39 15.00
CA TYR A 336 2.48 11.16 15.07
C TYR A 336 1.88 10.86 16.46
N GLU A 337 2.00 11.79 17.43
CA GLU A 337 1.58 11.53 18.82
C GLU A 337 0.08 11.21 18.99
N ASN A 338 -0.78 11.75 18.12
CA ASN A 338 -2.25 11.63 18.21
C ASN A 338 -2.85 10.81 17.06
N VAL A 339 -2.06 9.94 16.44
CA VAL A 339 -2.53 9.14 15.31
C VAL A 339 -3.37 7.96 15.79
N TYR A 340 -4.60 7.87 15.26
CA TYR A 340 -5.51 6.77 15.54
C TYR A 340 -4.98 5.45 14.97
N GLN A 341 -4.96 4.43 15.82
CA GLN A 341 -4.59 3.07 15.42
C GLN A 341 -5.85 2.21 15.30
N VAL A 342 -6.09 1.64 14.12
CA VAL A 342 -7.18 0.67 13.92
C VAL A 342 -6.96 -0.52 14.85
N LYS A 343 -7.97 -0.85 15.66
CA LYS A 343 -7.89 -1.91 16.67
C LYS A 343 -8.21 -3.29 16.09
N ASP A 344 -9.09 -3.31 15.10
CA ASP A 344 -9.53 -4.54 14.43
C ASP A 344 -9.73 -4.26 12.93
N TRP A 345 -8.81 -4.73 12.12
CA TRP A 345 -8.84 -4.54 10.67
C TRP A 345 -10.01 -5.27 10.01
N ALA A 346 -10.44 -6.43 10.54
CA ALA A 346 -11.59 -7.15 10.00
C ALA A 346 -12.91 -6.39 10.23
N VAL A 347 -13.02 -5.71 11.35
CA VAL A 347 -14.15 -4.81 11.63
C VAL A 347 -14.11 -3.61 10.70
N PHE A 348 -12.93 -3.00 10.50
CA PHE A 348 -12.78 -1.88 9.58
C PHE A 348 -13.10 -2.27 8.14
N ASP A 349 -12.67 -3.44 7.67
CA ASP A 349 -13.00 -3.95 6.33
C ASP A 349 -14.50 -4.08 6.12
N ALA A 350 -15.22 -4.62 7.12
CA ALA A 350 -16.67 -4.71 7.05
C ALA A 350 -17.33 -3.32 7.00
N THR A 351 -16.78 -2.33 7.70
CA THR A 351 -17.24 -0.94 7.67
C THR A 351 -16.96 -0.28 6.33
N VAL A 352 -15.76 -0.48 5.77
CA VAL A 352 -15.37 0.03 4.44
C VAL A 352 -16.24 -0.58 3.34
N ALA A 353 -16.64 -1.85 3.45
CA ALA A 353 -17.53 -2.48 2.49
C ALA A 353 -18.90 -1.79 2.38
N ALA A 354 -19.36 -1.11 3.44
CA ALA A 354 -20.60 -0.32 3.44
C ALA A 354 -20.39 1.15 3.03
N LEU A 355 -19.14 1.63 2.94
CA LEU A 355 -18.82 3.02 2.63
C LEU A 355 -19.37 3.51 1.28
N PRO A 356 -19.35 2.72 0.17
CA PRO A 356 -19.90 3.19 -1.11
C PRO A 356 -21.37 3.60 -1.03
N GLU A 357 -22.21 2.82 -0.32
CA GLU A 357 -23.62 3.14 -0.14
C GLU A 357 -23.79 4.37 0.75
N LEU A 358 -23.08 4.42 1.89
CA LEU A 358 -23.08 5.56 2.81
C LEU A 358 -22.64 6.84 2.11
N TRP A 359 -21.59 6.78 1.29
CA TRP A 359 -21.08 7.91 0.50
C TRP A 359 -22.07 8.37 -0.56
N ALA A 360 -22.65 7.43 -1.32
CA ALA A 360 -23.63 7.73 -2.35
C ALA A 360 -24.84 8.49 -1.79
N GLU A 361 -25.35 8.06 -0.63
CA GLU A 361 -26.54 8.65 0.00
C GLU A 361 -26.28 10.03 0.64
N ASN A 362 -25.07 10.26 1.17
CA ASN A 362 -24.81 11.44 2.01
C ASN A 362 -23.92 12.49 1.33
N VAL A 363 -23.02 12.09 0.43
CA VAL A 363 -22.01 12.99 -0.17
C VAL A 363 -22.21 13.15 -1.67
N ALA A 364 -22.25 12.03 -2.42
CA ALA A 364 -22.25 12.05 -3.89
C ALA A 364 -23.48 12.78 -4.47
N ILE A 365 -24.61 12.79 -3.78
CA ILE A 365 -25.82 13.56 -4.17
C ILE A 365 -25.59 15.07 -4.29
N TYR A 366 -24.53 15.62 -3.69
CA TYR A 366 -24.14 17.02 -3.76
C TYR A 366 -22.98 17.29 -4.72
N MET A 367 -22.40 16.25 -5.31
CA MET A 367 -21.37 16.39 -6.33
C MET A 367 -22.03 16.57 -7.70
N ASN A 368 -21.72 17.67 -8.41
CA ASN A 368 -22.27 17.99 -9.73
C ASN A 368 -21.35 17.52 -10.86
#